data_090a281ac3bff5b42b440902c31386ed
#
_entry.id   090a281ac3bff5b42b440902c31386ed
#
_cell.length_a   1.000
_cell.length_b   1.000
_cell.length_c   1.000
_cell.angle_alpha   90.00
_cell.angle_beta   90.00
_cell.angle_gamma   90.00
#
_symmetry.space_group_name_H-M   'P 1'
#
loop_
_entity.id
_entity.type
_entity.pdbx_description
1 polymer ?
#
loop_
_entity_poly.entity_id
_entity_poly.type
_entity_poly.pdbx_seq_one_letter_code
_entity_poly.pdbx_strand_id
1 'polypeptide(L)'
;MAIAAWAQNTPYSLGEVRRPSQVPLDGLFFKVTTAGTSGGSEPLWSTSLGETTADGTVVWTAISSVYEELSSLAPSAIIELFELRLSSDLHGSSEVYRWHNGCNANVSGNIEFAGLPYVRMPIEATGFSYATTGSLPRPTLTIANHNRVISTLLLLVNETTVGNDLCGAKFSRVRTLKKFLDGESGADPNARFPTEIWYIDRKASENRSVVVFELASEFDLPNMAVPKRQLVGNICQWVYKGNDCQHSPGSGPYYKADDVATSNASEDVCGKRLSSCKVRFGDDAELPFGSFPTAGHSR
;
A
#
# COMPACT_ATOMS: atom_id res chain seq x y z
N MET A 1 1.76 2.78 27.62
CA MET A 1 3.21 2.95 27.37
C MET A 1 3.47 2.54 25.94
N ALA A 2 4.14 3.38 25.14
CA ALA A 2 4.50 3.00 23.79
C ALA A 2 5.47 1.80 23.82
N ILE A 3 5.30 0.85 22.87
CA ILE A 3 6.19 -0.31 22.78
C ILE A 3 7.61 0.17 22.41
N ALA A 4 8.59 -0.21 23.25
CA ALA A 4 9.98 0.19 23.05
C ALA A 4 10.56 -0.41 21.76
N ALA A 5 11.47 0.33 21.11
CA ALA A 5 12.20 -0.18 19.95
C ALA A 5 13.18 -1.29 20.36
N TRP A 6 13.53 -2.13 19.40
CA TRP A 6 14.61 -3.10 19.54
C TRP A 6 15.94 -2.38 19.89
N ALA A 7 16.78 -3.02 20.66
CA ALA A 7 18.10 -2.54 21.01
C ALA A 7 19.13 -3.66 20.86
N GLN A 8 20.33 -3.30 20.39
CA GLN A 8 21.42 -4.25 20.17
C GLN A 8 22.04 -4.75 21.49
N ASN A 9 22.55 -5.97 21.48
CA ASN A 9 23.27 -6.59 22.61
C ASN A 9 22.52 -6.50 23.95
N THR A 10 21.22 -6.56 23.90
CA THR A 10 20.32 -6.39 25.06
C THR A 10 19.70 -7.70 25.45
N PRO A 11 19.71 -8.08 26.73
CA PRO A 11 19.01 -9.27 27.20
C PRO A 11 17.50 -9.02 27.19
N TYR A 12 16.73 -9.99 26.69
CA TYR A 12 15.28 -9.98 26.65
C TYR A 12 14.68 -11.19 27.33
N SER A 13 13.64 -10.95 28.10
CA SER A 13 12.88 -11.97 28.82
C SER A 13 11.75 -12.51 27.98
N LEU A 14 11.33 -13.76 28.29
CA LEU A 14 10.19 -14.39 27.61
C LEU A 14 8.93 -13.52 27.72
N GLY A 15 8.25 -13.32 26.61
CA GLY A 15 7.02 -12.53 26.52
C GLY A 15 7.22 -11.04 26.35
N GLU A 16 8.44 -10.50 26.40
CA GLU A 16 8.68 -9.09 26.08
C GLU A 16 8.33 -8.79 24.61
N VAL A 17 7.82 -7.59 24.37
CA VAL A 17 7.44 -7.12 23.03
C VAL A 17 8.28 -5.91 22.65
N ARG A 18 8.76 -5.92 21.42
CA ARG A 18 9.54 -4.82 20.84
C ARG A 18 9.03 -4.51 19.44
N ARG A 19 9.30 -3.29 18.99
CA ARG A 19 9.08 -2.86 17.60
C ARG A 19 10.41 -2.75 16.86
N PRO A 20 10.44 -2.88 15.54
CA PRO A 20 11.60 -2.52 14.73
C PRO A 20 12.07 -1.09 15.02
N SER A 21 13.38 -0.84 14.94
CA SER A 21 13.94 0.50 15.18
C SER A 21 13.82 1.41 13.96
N GLN A 22 13.88 0.86 12.75
CA GLN A 22 14.07 1.61 11.52
C GLN A 22 12.82 1.76 10.65
N VAL A 23 11.97 0.75 10.56
CA VAL A 23 10.77 0.81 9.71
C VAL A 23 9.63 0.10 10.45
N PRO A 24 8.52 0.77 10.70
CA PRO A 24 7.34 0.08 11.17
C PRO A 24 6.85 -0.85 10.06
N LEU A 25 7.01 -2.14 10.26
CA LEU A 25 6.37 -3.17 9.45
C LEU A 25 4.89 -3.13 9.80
N ASP A 26 4.08 -2.57 8.93
CA ASP A 26 2.63 -2.31 9.05
C ASP A 26 1.91 -3.07 10.19
N GLY A 27 2.02 -2.54 11.42
CA GLY A 27 1.34 -3.06 12.60
C GLY A 27 1.91 -4.35 13.18
N LEU A 28 3.09 -4.81 12.76
CA LEU A 28 3.76 -5.96 13.36
C LEU A 28 4.70 -5.53 14.50
N PHE A 29 4.64 -6.31 15.55
CA PHE A 29 5.53 -6.29 16.71
C PHE A 29 6.16 -7.65 16.89
N PHE A 30 7.20 -7.72 17.69
CA PHE A 30 7.94 -8.95 17.88
C PHE A 30 7.97 -9.29 19.36
N LYS A 31 7.38 -10.44 19.68
CA LYS A 31 7.31 -10.99 21.03
C LYS A 31 8.38 -12.05 21.21
N VAL A 32 9.11 -11.97 22.30
CA VAL A 32 10.13 -12.95 22.67
C VAL A 32 9.47 -14.30 22.97
N THR A 33 9.77 -15.30 22.18
CA THR A 33 9.35 -16.70 22.39
C THR A 33 10.47 -17.58 22.92
N THR A 34 11.73 -17.15 22.78
CA THR A 34 12.88 -17.74 23.48
C THR A 34 13.72 -16.61 24.04
N ALA A 35 13.85 -16.60 25.37
CA ALA A 35 14.65 -15.59 26.08
C ALA A 35 16.13 -15.69 25.68
N GLY A 36 16.81 -14.55 25.57
CA GLY A 36 18.20 -14.49 25.14
C GLY A 36 18.70 -13.07 25.02
N THR A 37 19.83 -12.90 24.37
CA THR A 37 20.44 -11.59 24.09
C THR A 37 20.41 -11.32 22.59
N SER A 38 19.96 -10.13 22.20
CA SER A 38 19.91 -9.70 20.81
C SER A 38 21.30 -9.60 20.19
N GLY A 39 21.36 -9.68 18.87
CA GLY A 39 22.59 -9.51 18.12
C GLY A 39 23.15 -8.07 18.16
N GLY A 40 24.31 -7.88 17.57
CA GLY A 40 24.95 -6.56 17.44
C GLY A 40 24.36 -5.70 16.31
N SER A 41 23.49 -6.27 15.48
CA SER A 41 22.75 -5.58 14.42
C SER A 41 21.30 -6.03 14.43
N GLU A 42 20.40 -5.14 14.05
CA GLU A 42 18.97 -5.46 13.95
C GLU A 42 18.75 -6.57 12.93
N PRO A 43 17.95 -7.61 13.28
CA PRO A 43 17.70 -8.73 12.38
C PRO A 43 16.79 -8.30 11.23
N LEU A 44 16.80 -9.10 10.16
CA LEU A 44 15.78 -8.98 9.12
C LEU A 44 14.47 -9.56 9.64
N TRP A 45 13.56 -8.67 10.01
CA TRP A 45 12.29 -9.05 10.61
C TRP A 45 11.38 -9.77 9.61
N SER A 46 10.71 -10.83 10.06
CA SER A 46 9.66 -11.46 9.26
C SER A 46 8.51 -10.49 9.03
N THR A 47 7.95 -10.53 7.81
CA THR A 47 6.76 -9.74 7.43
C THR A 47 5.45 -10.50 7.58
N SER A 48 5.51 -11.77 8.01
CA SER A 48 4.36 -12.66 8.15
C SER A 48 4.00 -12.87 9.61
N LEU A 49 2.73 -12.70 9.95
CA LEU A 49 2.21 -12.91 11.30
C LEU A 49 2.44 -14.36 11.78
N GLY A 50 2.95 -14.52 12.99
CA GLY A 50 3.23 -15.83 13.57
C GLY A 50 4.57 -16.45 13.19
N GLU A 51 5.28 -15.91 12.21
CA GLU A 51 6.63 -16.37 11.87
C GLU A 51 7.68 -15.93 12.89
N THR A 52 8.75 -16.69 12.96
CA THR A 52 9.83 -16.45 13.91
C THR A 52 11.05 -15.82 13.25
N THR A 53 11.72 -14.93 13.99
CA THR A 53 12.99 -14.31 13.60
C THR A 53 14.04 -14.60 14.67
N ALA A 54 15.15 -15.19 14.28
CA ALA A 54 16.30 -15.41 15.18
C ALA A 54 17.19 -14.15 15.22
N ASP A 55 17.65 -13.79 16.43
CA ASP A 55 18.43 -12.58 16.68
C ASP A 55 19.40 -12.82 17.84
N GLY A 56 20.66 -13.10 17.55
CA GLY A 56 21.62 -13.57 18.55
C GLY A 56 21.17 -14.88 19.18
N THR A 57 20.86 -14.87 20.49
CA THR A 57 20.31 -16.03 21.20
C THR A 57 18.83 -15.90 21.50
N VAL A 58 18.20 -14.78 21.17
CA VAL A 58 16.77 -14.56 21.34
C VAL A 58 16.02 -14.98 20.07
N VAL A 59 14.81 -15.50 20.25
CA VAL A 59 13.89 -15.79 19.13
C VAL A 59 12.64 -14.94 19.32
N TRP A 60 12.27 -14.25 18.28
CA TRP A 60 11.11 -13.40 18.21
C TRP A 60 10.01 -14.04 17.37
N THR A 61 8.76 -13.83 17.73
CA THR A 61 7.61 -14.19 16.91
C THR A 61 6.87 -12.92 16.53
N ALA A 62 6.58 -12.77 15.24
CA ALA A 62 5.81 -11.64 14.73
C ALA A 62 4.36 -11.70 15.25
N ILE A 63 3.93 -10.65 15.93
CA ILE A 63 2.58 -10.48 16.46
C ILE A 63 2.00 -9.14 15.99
N SER A 64 0.68 -9.00 16.04
CA SER A 64 0.02 -7.71 15.91
C SER A 64 -0.60 -7.31 17.23
N SER A 65 -0.30 -6.12 17.73
CA SER A 65 -0.88 -5.60 18.98
C SER A 65 -2.40 -5.52 18.91
N VAL A 66 -2.95 -5.23 17.72
CA VAL A 66 -4.40 -5.18 17.49
C VAL A 66 -5.05 -6.55 17.66
N TYR A 67 -4.46 -7.61 17.09
CA TYR A 67 -5.01 -8.97 17.19
C TYR A 67 -4.81 -9.55 18.60
N GLU A 68 -3.73 -9.18 19.30
CA GLU A 68 -3.51 -9.56 20.69
C GLU A 68 -4.58 -8.94 21.61
N GLU A 69 -4.87 -7.65 21.43
CA GLU A 69 -5.93 -6.96 22.18
C GLU A 69 -7.32 -7.53 21.86
N LEU A 70 -7.62 -7.84 20.60
CA LEU A 70 -8.89 -8.47 20.21
C LEU A 70 -9.08 -9.86 20.83
N SER A 71 -8.00 -10.56 21.12
CA SER A 71 -8.03 -11.88 21.77
C SER A 71 -8.18 -11.79 23.29
N SER A 72 -8.19 -10.58 23.85
CA SER A 72 -8.40 -10.39 25.29
C SER A 72 -9.85 -10.65 25.69
N LEU A 73 -10.07 -10.90 27.00
CA LEU A 73 -11.43 -11.14 27.54
C LEU A 73 -12.37 -9.94 27.43
N ALA A 74 -11.81 -8.73 27.33
CA ALA A 74 -12.57 -7.49 27.22
C ALA A 74 -11.84 -6.53 26.26
N PRO A 75 -11.91 -6.78 24.93
CA PRO A 75 -11.23 -5.95 23.96
C PRO A 75 -11.82 -4.53 23.96
N SER A 76 -10.98 -3.54 23.73
CA SER A 76 -11.42 -2.17 23.55
C SER A 76 -12.16 -2.00 22.24
N ALA A 77 -13.00 -0.95 22.15
CA ALA A 77 -13.83 -0.73 20.98
C ALA A 77 -13.00 -0.46 19.72
N ILE A 78 -13.47 -0.97 18.59
CA ILE A 78 -12.89 -0.68 17.27
C ILE A 78 -13.30 0.75 16.88
N ILE A 79 -12.32 1.53 16.49
CA ILE A 79 -12.47 2.90 15.98
C ILE A 79 -12.18 2.91 14.48
N GLU A 80 -13.09 3.49 13.72
CA GLU A 80 -12.93 3.67 12.29
C GLU A 80 -12.54 5.12 11.98
N LEU A 81 -11.46 5.26 11.25
CA LEU A 81 -10.88 6.52 10.80
C LEU A 81 -10.88 6.54 9.28
N PHE A 82 -11.22 7.67 8.71
CA PHE A 82 -11.37 7.84 7.28
C PHE A 82 -10.47 8.97 6.79
N GLU A 83 -9.77 8.73 5.70
CA GLU A 83 -8.96 9.73 5.03
C GLU A 83 -9.39 9.86 3.57
N LEU A 84 -9.67 11.08 3.15
CA LEU A 84 -9.90 11.43 1.75
C LEU A 84 -8.73 12.28 1.28
N ARG A 85 -7.93 11.76 0.38
CA ARG A 85 -6.77 12.44 -0.21
C ARG A 85 -7.09 12.89 -1.62
N LEU A 86 -6.95 14.17 -1.86
CA LEU A 86 -7.06 14.77 -3.18
C LEU A 86 -5.78 14.58 -3.98
N SER A 87 -5.90 14.60 -5.32
CA SER A 87 -4.78 14.62 -6.27
C SER A 87 -4.66 16.03 -6.85
N SER A 88 -3.47 16.60 -6.84
CA SER A 88 -3.21 17.91 -7.47
C SER A 88 -3.62 17.96 -8.93
N ASP A 89 -3.41 16.86 -9.65
CA ASP A 89 -3.65 16.80 -11.10
C ASP A 89 -5.14 16.75 -11.45
N LEU A 90 -5.95 16.11 -10.60
CA LEU A 90 -7.39 15.93 -10.84
C LEU A 90 -8.26 16.96 -10.10
N HIS A 91 -7.80 17.42 -8.93
CA HIS A 91 -8.61 18.19 -8.00
C HIS A 91 -8.03 19.59 -7.71
N GLY A 92 -6.86 19.93 -8.29
CA GLY A 92 -6.18 21.19 -8.05
C GLY A 92 -5.60 21.35 -6.64
N SER A 93 -5.69 20.32 -5.82
CA SER A 93 -5.23 20.32 -4.43
C SER A 93 -4.70 18.93 -4.05
N SER A 94 -3.73 18.89 -3.13
CA SER A 94 -3.22 17.63 -2.54
C SER A 94 -3.62 17.49 -1.07
N GLU A 95 -4.66 18.20 -0.62
CA GLU A 95 -5.14 18.16 0.75
C GLU A 95 -5.64 16.77 1.16
N VAL A 96 -5.54 16.51 2.47
CA VAL A 96 -6.03 15.27 3.09
C VAL A 96 -7.04 15.62 4.16
N TYR A 97 -8.29 15.26 3.92
CA TYR A 97 -9.37 15.38 4.88
C TYR A 97 -9.43 14.12 5.75
N ARG A 98 -9.50 14.30 7.07
CA ARG A 98 -9.51 13.21 8.03
C ARG A 98 -10.73 13.28 8.91
N TRP A 99 -11.48 12.18 8.97
CA TRP A 99 -12.75 12.12 9.70
C TRP A 99 -12.87 10.83 10.50
N HIS A 100 -13.74 10.88 11.51
CA HIS A 100 -14.25 9.69 12.21
C HIS A 100 -15.76 9.82 12.40
N ASN A 101 -16.45 8.67 12.44
CA ASN A 101 -17.92 8.65 12.53
C ASN A 101 -18.44 8.95 13.94
N GLY A 102 -17.60 8.90 14.97
CA GLY A 102 -17.97 9.18 16.36
C GLY A 102 -18.93 8.16 16.99
N CYS A 103 -19.24 7.05 16.30
CA CYS A 103 -20.23 6.08 16.77
C CYS A 103 -19.69 5.10 17.80
N ASN A 104 -18.39 4.84 17.78
CA ASN A 104 -17.78 3.80 18.60
C ASN A 104 -17.17 4.36 19.89
N ALA A 105 -17.44 3.68 21.01
CA ALA A 105 -16.75 3.87 22.28
C ALA A 105 -16.86 5.21 22.97
N ASN A 106 -18.01 5.91 22.87
CA ASN A 106 -18.25 7.18 23.58
C ASN A 106 -17.22 8.29 23.25
N VAL A 107 -16.65 8.26 22.06
CA VAL A 107 -15.72 9.30 21.62
C VAL A 107 -16.53 10.52 21.16
N SER A 108 -16.50 11.56 21.95
CA SER A 108 -17.10 12.87 21.62
C SER A 108 -16.00 13.87 21.31
N GLY A 109 -15.98 14.42 20.10
CA GLY A 109 -14.97 15.39 19.70
C GLY A 109 -13.97 14.82 18.66
N ASN A 110 -12.85 15.48 18.52
CA ASN A 110 -11.79 15.04 17.62
C ASN A 110 -10.99 13.89 18.24
N ILE A 111 -10.51 13.00 17.39
CA ILE A 111 -9.63 11.89 17.75
C ILE A 111 -8.25 12.18 17.17
N GLU A 112 -7.21 11.88 17.94
CA GLU A 112 -5.84 11.89 17.46
C GLU A 112 -5.32 10.45 17.35
N PHE A 113 -4.73 10.11 16.21
CA PHE A 113 -4.11 8.82 15.98
C PHE A 113 -2.87 8.98 15.11
N ALA A 114 -1.74 8.42 15.55
CA ALA A 114 -0.43 8.56 14.90
C ALA A 114 0.00 10.04 14.70
N GLY A 115 -0.35 10.92 15.65
CA GLY A 115 -0.07 12.36 15.57
C GLY A 115 -0.94 13.12 14.57
N LEU A 116 -1.99 12.49 14.03
CA LEU A 116 -2.89 13.09 13.04
C LEU A 116 -4.28 13.31 13.66
N PRO A 117 -4.85 14.53 13.52
CA PRO A 117 -6.19 14.83 14.03
C PRO A 117 -7.26 14.34 13.03
N TYR A 118 -8.27 13.65 13.55
CA TYR A 118 -9.47 13.24 12.83
C TYR A 118 -10.68 13.99 13.40
N VAL A 119 -11.37 14.71 12.53
CA VAL A 119 -12.53 15.53 12.91
C VAL A 119 -13.80 14.67 12.91
N ARG A 120 -14.67 14.90 13.89
CA ARG A 120 -15.95 14.20 13.94
C ARG A 120 -16.84 14.63 12.76
N MET A 121 -17.22 13.65 11.94
CA MET A 121 -18.12 13.82 10.81
C MET A 121 -19.07 12.62 10.77
N PRO A 122 -20.40 12.82 10.70
CA PRO A 122 -21.28 11.69 10.44
C PRO A 122 -21.00 11.12 9.06
N ILE A 123 -20.38 9.94 9.05
CA ILE A 123 -19.94 9.22 7.85
C ILE A 123 -20.32 7.77 8.03
N GLU A 124 -20.91 7.20 7.00
CA GLU A 124 -21.25 5.80 6.92
C GLU A 124 -20.59 5.19 5.69
N ALA A 125 -19.82 4.15 5.90
CA ALA A 125 -19.10 3.45 4.85
C ALA A 125 -19.46 1.97 4.90
N THR A 126 -20.17 1.49 3.87
CA THR A 126 -20.76 0.14 3.81
C THR A 126 -20.37 -0.59 2.54
N GLY A 127 -20.55 -1.91 2.53
CA GLY A 127 -20.29 -2.75 1.34
C GLY A 127 -18.82 -3.14 1.17
N PHE A 128 -17.98 -2.98 2.18
CA PHE A 128 -16.62 -3.49 2.18
C PHE A 128 -16.63 -5.01 2.34
N SER A 129 -16.34 -5.70 1.27
CA SER A 129 -16.25 -7.16 1.27
C SER A 129 -14.98 -7.59 0.55
N TYR A 130 -14.47 -8.77 0.91
CA TYR A 130 -13.36 -9.39 0.23
C TYR A 130 -13.89 -10.61 -0.50
N ALA A 131 -13.95 -10.54 -1.83
CA ALA A 131 -14.36 -11.66 -2.67
C ALA A 131 -13.14 -12.16 -3.46
N THR A 132 -12.93 -13.47 -3.45
CA THR A 132 -11.88 -14.13 -4.27
C THR A 132 -12.41 -14.51 -5.64
N THR A 133 -13.73 -14.51 -5.82
CA THR A 133 -14.41 -14.85 -7.06
C THR A 133 -15.59 -13.90 -7.28
N GLY A 134 -15.91 -13.59 -8.52
CA GLY A 134 -17.03 -12.74 -8.89
C GLY A 134 -16.64 -11.29 -9.21
N SER A 135 -17.62 -10.38 -9.15
CA SER A 135 -17.39 -8.95 -9.38
C SER A 135 -16.66 -8.30 -8.21
N LEU A 136 -15.82 -7.33 -8.49
CA LEU A 136 -15.18 -6.52 -7.46
C LEU A 136 -16.23 -5.77 -6.63
N PRO A 137 -16.08 -5.72 -5.30
CA PRO A 137 -17.01 -4.98 -4.45
C PRO A 137 -16.95 -3.48 -4.74
N ARG A 138 -18.10 -2.83 -4.71
CA ARG A 138 -18.26 -1.39 -4.86
C ARG A 138 -18.87 -0.81 -3.58
N PRO A 139 -18.05 -0.46 -2.60
CA PRO A 139 -18.54 0.13 -1.36
C PRO A 139 -19.25 1.46 -1.60
N THR A 140 -20.18 1.77 -0.71
CA THR A 140 -20.87 3.05 -0.69
C THR A 140 -20.41 3.87 0.50
N LEU A 141 -20.08 5.14 0.23
CA LEU A 141 -19.67 6.12 1.22
C LEU A 141 -20.72 7.21 1.30
N THR A 142 -21.40 7.31 2.44
CA THR A 142 -22.37 8.35 2.73
C THR A 142 -21.78 9.35 3.73
N ILE A 143 -21.65 10.60 3.35
CA ILE A 143 -21.10 11.65 4.19
C ILE A 143 -22.19 12.69 4.47
N ALA A 144 -22.35 13.10 5.74
CA ALA A 144 -23.26 14.17 6.08
C ALA A 144 -22.78 15.49 5.47
N ASN A 145 -23.71 16.20 4.82
CA ASN A 145 -23.46 17.50 4.19
C ASN A 145 -23.83 18.66 5.11
N HIS A 146 -23.45 18.53 6.40
CA HIS A 146 -23.74 19.55 7.39
C HIS A 146 -23.05 20.87 7.00
N ASN A 147 -23.81 21.98 7.05
CA ASN A 147 -23.36 23.31 6.61
C ASN A 147 -22.80 23.33 5.17
N ARG A 148 -23.16 22.37 4.33
CA ARG A 148 -22.71 22.24 2.92
C ARG A 148 -21.19 22.14 2.76
N VAL A 149 -20.48 21.64 3.75
CA VAL A 149 -19.01 21.51 3.70
C VAL A 149 -18.57 20.64 2.51
N ILE A 150 -19.23 19.52 2.29
CA ILE A 150 -18.90 18.62 1.17
C ILE A 150 -19.30 19.25 -0.17
N SER A 151 -20.47 19.90 -0.26
CA SER A 151 -20.86 20.63 -1.48
C SER A 151 -19.89 21.76 -1.82
N THR A 152 -19.34 22.46 -0.84
CA THR A 152 -18.33 23.50 -1.06
C THR A 152 -17.04 22.89 -1.59
N LEU A 153 -16.61 21.76 -1.04
CA LEU A 153 -15.45 21.02 -1.54
C LEU A 153 -15.65 20.56 -3.01
N LEU A 154 -16.84 20.05 -3.33
CA LEU A 154 -17.19 19.67 -4.70
C LEU A 154 -17.13 20.85 -5.66
N LEU A 155 -17.61 22.03 -5.25
CA LEU A 155 -17.53 23.25 -6.04
C LEU A 155 -16.07 23.64 -6.34
N LEU A 156 -15.20 23.64 -5.32
CA LEU A 156 -13.78 23.97 -5.49
C LEU A 156 -13.07 23.02 -6.44
N VAL A 157 -13.34 21.72 -6.32
CA VAL A 157 -12.77 20.72 -7.22
C VAL A 157 -13.29 20.89 -8.65
N ASN A 158 -14.58 21.16 -8.81
CA ASN A 158 -15.20 21.35 -10.12
C ASN A 158 -14.79 22.68 -10.81
N GLU A 159 -14.23 23.65 -10.07
CA GLU A 159 -13.57 24.82 -10.66
C GLU A 159 -12.29 24.45 -11.40
N THR A 160 -11.58 23.44 -10.92
CA THR A 160 -10.34 22.95 -11.55
C THR A 160 -10.65 21.97 -12.68
N THR A 161 -11.50 20.98 -12.42
CA THR A 161 -11.89 19.96 -13.40
C THR A 161 -13.39 19.85 -13.43
N VAL A 162 -14.02 20.45 -14.41
CA VAL A 162 -15.48 20.54 -14.52
C VAL A 162 -16.13 19.17 -14.53
N GLY A 163 -17.04 18.94 -13.59
CA GLY A 163 -17.79 17.67 -13.47
C GLY A 163 -17.00 16.50 -12.89
N ASN A 164 -15.84 16.75 -12.30
CA ASN A 164 -15.04 15.70 -11.66
C ASN A 164 -15.71 15.11 -10.43
N ASP A 165 -16.39 15.93 -9.60
CA ASP A 165 -17.12 15.48 -8.42
C ASP A 165 -16.31 14.59 -7.47
N LEU A 166 -15.00 14.85 -7.30
CA LEU A 166 -14.03 14.07 -6.52
C LEU A 166 -13.68 12.70 -7.13
N CYS A 167 -14.07 12.39 -8.37
CA CYS A 167 -13.70 11.13 -8.99
C CYS A 167 -12.16 10.97 -9.04
N GLY A 168 -11.68 9.79 -8.67
CA GLY A 168 -10.25 9.49 -8.57
C GLY A 168 -9.60 9.91 -7.25
N ALA A 169 -10.32 10.56 -6.33
CA ALA A 169 -9.79 10.84 -4.99
C ALA A 169 -9.59 9.54 -4.22
N LYS A 170 -8.44 9.43 -3.54
CA LYS A 170 -8.09 8.25 -2.75
C LYS A 170 -8.79 8.29 -1.40
N PHE A 171 -9.59 7.28 -1.14
CA PHE A 171 -10.25 7.06 0.14
C PHE A 171 -9.58 5.92 0.90
N SER A 172 -9.17 6.18 2.13
CA SER A 172 -8.56 5.17 2.98
C SER A 172 -9.38 4.98 4.25
N ARG A 173 -9.67 3.72 4.59
CA ARG A 173 -10.30 3.34 5.84
C ARG A 173 -9.25 2.71 6.74
N VAL A 174 -8.97 3.37 7.87
CA VAL A 174 -8.05 2.89 8.89
C VAL A 174 -8.88 2.45 10.09
N ARG A 175 -8.64 1.25 10.57
CA ARG A 175 -9.30 0.70 11.76
C ARG A 175 -8.26 0.46 12.85
N THR A 176 -8.54 0.92 14.05
CA THR A 176 -7.72 0.70 15.22
C THR A 176 -8.62 0.42 16.43
N LEU A 177 -8.03 0.23 17.59
CA LEU A 177 -8.76 0.05 18.84
C LEU A 177 -8.60 1.30 19.70
N LYS A 178 -9.61 1.63 20.48
CA LYS A 178 -9.60 2.81 21.35
C LYS A 178 -8.35 2.91 22.23
N LYS A 179 -7.88 1.80 22.75
CA LYS A 179 -6.68 1.67 23.57
C LYS A 179 -5.42 2.27 22.94
N PHE A 180 -5.32 2.25 21.60
CA PHE A 180 -4.14 2.64 20.85
C PHE A 180 -4.19 4.08 20.32
N LEU A 181 -5.26 4.82 20.61
CA LEU A 181 -5.36 6.23 20.23
C LEU A 181 -4.34 7.08 20.99
N ASP A 182 -3.95 8.19 20.39
CA ASP A 182 -3.07 9.16 21.03
C ASP A 182 -3.74 9.70 22.30
N GLY A 183 -2.97 9.81 23.40
CA GLY A 183 -3.49 10.20 24.71
C GLY A 183 -3.97 9.04 25.60
N GLU A 184 -4.18 7.85 25.06
CA GLU A 184 -4.49 6.66 25.86
C GLU A 184 -3.20 6.02 26.41
N SER A 185 -3.33 5.23 27.50
CA SER A 185 -2.17 4.61 28.17
C SER A 185 -1.42 3.59 27.32
N GLY A 186 -2.07 3.06 26.29
CA GLY A 186 -1.52 2.10 25.34
C GLY A 186 -1.28 2.68 23.96
N ALA A 187 -1.22 4.02 23.82
CA ALA A 187 -1.07 4.70 22.54
C ALA A 187 0.03 4.10 21.67
N ASP A 188 -0.31 3.75 20.43
CA ASP A 188 0.60 3.12 19.49
C ASP A 188 0.19 3.45 18.05
N PRO A 189 0.96 4.29 17.34
CA PRO A 189 0.64 4.74 15.99
C PRO A 189 0.62 3.61 14.94
N ASN A 190 1.23 2.46 15.25
CA ASN A 190 1.30 1.33 14.33
C ASN A 190 0.22 0.27 14.60
N ALA A 191 -0.50 0.37 15.72
CA ALA A 191 -1.54 -0.55 16.10
C ALA A 191 -2.82 -0.32 15.31
N ARG A 192 -2.84 -0.78 14.07
CA ARG A 192 -3.98 -0.68 13.16
C ARG A 192 -4.18 -1.98 12.38
N PHE A 193 -5.40 -2.21 11.96
CA PHE A 193 -5.67 -3.25 10.96
C PHE A 193 -5.10 -2.82 9.60
N PRO A 194 -4.91 -3.74 8.66
CA PRO A 194 -4.53 -3.39 7.30
C PRO A 194 -5.42 -2.27 6.76
N THR A 195 -4.79 -1.21 6.25
CA THR A 195 -5.49 -0.06 5.70
C THR A 195 -6.19 -0.46 4.41
N GLU A 196 -7.47 -0.20 4.34
CA GLU A 196 -8.26 -0.44 3.14
C GLU A 196 -8.22 0.81 2.25
N ILE A 197 -7.81 0.62 1.00
CA ILE A 197 -7.62 1.71 0.03
C ILE A 197 -8.62 1.55 -1.09
N TRP A 198 -9.37 2.62 -1.34
CA TRP A 198 -10.39 2.72 -2.37
C TRP A 198 -10.26 4.05 -3.10
N TYR A 199 -10.96 4.21 -4.19
CA TYR A 199 -11.03 5.46 -4.94
C TYR A 199 -12.49 5.84 -5.17
N ILE A 200 -12.80 7.12 -5.18
CA ILE A 200 -14.13 7.59 -5.56
C ILE A 200 -14.31 7.35 -7.07
N ASP A 201 -15.28 6.51 -7.41
CA ASP A 201 -15.63 6.20 -8.80
C ASP A 201 -16.62 7.24 -9.34
N ARG A 202 -17.69 7.50 -8.57
CA ARG A 202 -18.68 8.50 -8.92
C ARG A 202 -19.44 9.04 -7.71
N LYS A 203 -20.00 10.24 -7.86
CA LYS A 203 -21.02 10.79 -6.96
C LYS A 203 -22.39 10.18 -7.34
N ALA A 204 -22.94 9.36 -6.47
CA ALA A 204 -24.23 8.70 -6.70
C ALA A 204 -25.41 9.66 -6.49
N SER A 205 -25.36 10.46 -5.41
CA SER A 205 -26.36 11.47 -5.12
C SER A 205 -25.82 12.57 -4.24
N GLU A 206 -26.44 13.76 -4.36
CA GLU A 206 -26.17 14.90 -3.50
C GLU A 206 -27.47 15.57 -3.12
N ASN A 207 -27.63 15.83 -1.83
CA ASN A 207 -28.74 16.60 -1.32
C ASN A 207 -28.29 17.50 -0.17
N ARG A 208 -29.21 18.25 0.42
CA ARG A 208 -28.89 19.18 1.52
C ARG A 208 -28.33 18.49 2.77
N SER A 209 -28.68 17.24 2.98
CA SER A 209 -28.35 16.51 4.22
C SER A 209 -27.16 15.57 4.06
N VAL A 210 -27.03 14.92 2.91
CA VAL A 210 -25.98 13.91 2.66
C VAL A 210 -25.48 13.98 1.23
N VAL A 211 -24.24 13.54 1.05
CA VAL A 211 -23.65 13.22 -0.27
C VAL A 211 -23.24 11.76 -0.24
N VAL A 212 -23.57 11.05 -1.32
CA VAL A 212 -23.31 9.61 -1.47
C VAL A 212 -22.34 9.39 -2.62
N PHE A 213 -21.25 8.68 -2.34
CA PHE A 213 -20.27 8.28 -3.33
C PHE A 213 -20.24 6.76 -3.47
N GLU A 214 -19.99 6.28 -4.67
CA GLU A 214 -19.59 4.90 -4.92
C GLU A 214 -18.07 4.83 -4.99
N LEU A 215 -17.52 3.81 -4.34
CA LEU A 215 -16.09 3.55 -4.32
C LEU A 215 -15.75 2.38 -5.23
N ALA A 216 -14.57 2.43 -5.82
CA ALA A 216 -14.01 1.34 -6.61
C ALA A 216 -12.60 0.98 -6.11
N SER A 217 -12.20 -0.26 -6.33
CA SER A 217 -10.81 -0.65 -6.12
C SER A 217 -9.91 -0.02 -7.20
N GLU A 218 -8.61 0.08 -6.94
CA GLU A 218 -7.66 0.59 -7.92
C GLU A 218 -7.71 -0.21 -9.24
N PHE A 219 -8.04 -1.49 -9.18
CA PHE A 219 -8.13 -2.37 -10.36
C PHE A 219 -9.38 -2.16 -11.22
N ASP A 220 -10.41 -1.52 -10.68
CA ASP A 220 -11.67 -1.26 -11.38
C ASP A 220 -11.74 0.17 -11.96
N LEU A 221 -10.70 0.96 -11.76
CA LEU A 221 -10.64 2.32 -12.31
C LEU A 221 -10.40 2.31 -13.83
N PRO A 222 -10.97 3.26 -14.58
CA PRO A 222 -10.72 3.38 -16.00
C PRO A 222 -9.22 3.57 -16.29
N ASN A 223 -8.75 2.94 -17.37
CA ASN A 223 -7.36 2.92 -17.81
C ASN A 223 -6.37 2.13 -16.93
N MET A 224 -6.85 1.40 -15.92
CA MET A 224 -6.02 0.43 -15.20
C MET A 224 -5.98 -0.89 -15.96
N ALA A 225 -4.80 -1.30 -16.35
CA ALA A 225 -4.54 -2.61 -16.94
C ALA A 225 -3.68 -3.46 -16.01
N VAL A 226 -4.09 -4.72 -15.81
CA VAL A 226 -3.31 -5.72 -15.08
C VAL A 226 -3.08 -6.92 -16.00
N PRO A 227 -1.84 -7.22 -16.32
CA PRO A 227 -0.61 -6.48 -15.97
C PRO A 227 -0.52 -5.12 -16.67
N LYS A 228 0.17 -4.17 -16.04
CA LYS A 228 0.41 -2.81 -16.61
C LYS A 228 1.20 -2.83 -17.92
N ARG A 229 1.76 -3.97 -18.26
CA ARG A 229 2.55 -4.20 -19.47
C ARG A 229 1.72 -4.94 -20.51
N GLN A 230 1.80 -4.49 -21.76
CA GLN A 230 1.17 -5.22 -22.86
C GLN A 230 1.79 -6.61 -23.06
N LEU A 231 0.95 -7.62 -23.31
CA LEU A 231 1.38 -8.95 -23.69
C LEU A 231 1.73 -8.97 -25.18
N VAL A 232 3.00 -8.77 -25.50
CA VAL A 232 3.52 -8.81 -26.86
C VAL A 232 4.38 -10.06 -27.03
N GLY A 233 4.14 -10.86 -28.07
CA GLY A 233 4.76 -12.16 -28.27
C GLY A 233 6.23 -12.12 -28.67
N ASN A 234 6.63 -11.20 -29.53
CA ASN A 234 7.91 -11.33 -30.25
C ASN A 234 8.85 -10.12 -30.13
N ILE A 235 8.45 -9.06 -29.47
CA ILE A 235 9.22 -7.81 -29.37
C ILE A 235 9.47 -7.46 -27.91
N CYS A 236 10.75 -7.35 -27.55
CA CYS A 236 11.15 -6.91 -26.21
C CYS A 236 10.75 -5.45 -25.94
N GLN A 237 10.04 -5.21 -24.85
CA GLN A 237 9.55 -3.88 -24.46
C GLN A 237 10.58 -3.09 -23.64
N TRP A 238 11.61 -3.72 -23.11
CA TRP A 238 12.61 -3.06 -22.30
C TRP A 238 13.42 -2.01 -23.06
N VAL A 239 13.78 -0.94 -22.37
CA VAL A 239 14.78 0.00 -22.88
C VAL A 239 16.12 -0.71 -22.93
N TYR A 240 16.79 -0.70 -24.09
CA TYR A 240 18.12 -1.31 -24.24
C TYR A 240 19.11 -0.64 -23.30
N LYS A 241 19.90 -1.43 -22.56
CA LYS A 241 20.81 -0.99 -21.51
C LYS A 241 20.11 -0.34 -20.28
N GLY A 242 18.78 -0.41 -20.19
CA GLY A 242 18.04 0.02 -19.01
C GLY A 242 18.03 -1.01 -17.90
N ASN A 243 17.46 -0.64 -16.76
CA ASN A 243 17.41 -1.47 -15.55
C ASN A 243 16.78 -2.85 -15.77
N ASP A 244 15.75 -2.94 -16.61
CA ASP A 244 15.06 -4.19 -16.90
C ASP A 244 15.81 -5.05 -17.91
N CYS A 245 16.54 -4.42 -18.84
CA CYS A 245 17.36 -5.10 -19.85
C CYS A 245 18.65 -5.67 -19.23
N GLN A 246 19.24 -4.96 -18.28
CA GLN A 246 20.47 -5.33 -17.56
C GLN A 246 21.70 -5.62 -18.46
N HIS A 247 21.62 -5.36 -19.77
CA HIS A 247 22.78 -5.53 -20.64
C HIS A 247 23.78 -4.41 -20.42
N SER A 248 24.99 -4.77 -20.03
CA SER A 248 26.11 -3.84 -19.87
C SER A 248 27.28 -4.32 -20.76
N PRO A 249 27.42 -3.79 -21.95
CA PRO A 249 28.40 -4.30 -22.93
C PRO A 249 29.79 -3.77 -22.65
N GLY A 250 30.32 -3.69 -21.51
CA GLY A 250 31.67 -3.34 -21.14
C GLY A 250 32.56 -2.93 -22.34
N SER A 251 33.58 -3.72 -22.67
CA SER A 251 34.47 -3.53 -23.82
C SER A 251 34.04 -4.26 -25.11
N GLY A 252 32.78 -4.69 -25.20
CA GLY A 252 32.25 -5.48 -26.33
C GLY A 252 32.12 -6.98 -26.02
N PRO A 253 31.68 -7.81 -26.96
CA PRO A 253 31.34 -7.48 -28.35
C PRO A 253 30.06 -6.65 -28.47
N TYR A 254 30.02 -5.75 -29.48
CA TYR A 254 28.85 -4.95 -29.82
C TYR A 254 28.09 -5.59 -30.99
N TYR A 255 26.78 -5.31 -31.08
CA TYR A 255 25.93 -5.87 -32.13
C TYR A 255 24.96 -4.82 -32.67
N LYS A 256 24.79 -4.84 -34.00
CA LYS A 256 23.80 -4.02 -34.69
C LYS A 256 22.37 -4.54 -34.46
N ALA A 257 21.37 -3.79 -34.91
CA ALA A 257 19.95 -4.18 -34.80
C ALA A 257 19.59 -5.48 -35.54
N ASP A 258 20.37 -5.88 -36.50
CA ASP A 258 20.25 -7.13 -37.26
C ASP A 258 21.05 -8.31 -36.64
N ASP A 259 21.60 -8.10 -35.44
CA ASP A 259 22.40 -9.07 -34.68
C ASP A 259 23.80 -9.37 -35.29
N VAL A 260 24.26 -8.54 -36.23
CA VAL A 260 25.62 -8.63 -36.79
C VAL A 260 26.61 -7.97 -35.81
N ALA A 261 27.71 -8.67 -35.56
CA ALA A 261 28.78 -8.18 -34.68
C ALA A 261 29.47 -6.94 -35.29
N THR A 262 29.80 -5.98 -34.44
CA THR A 262 30.55 -4.75 -34.79
C THR A 262 31.57 -4.42 -33.73
N SER A 263 32.67 -3.78 -34.12
CA SER A 263 33.66 -3.23 -33.19
C SER A 263 33.33 -1.83 -32.75
N ASN A 264 32.30 -1.20 -33.32
CA ASN A 264 31.95 0.18 -33.06
C ASN A 264 30.80 0.28 -32.00
N ALA A 265 31.11 0.82 -30.84
CA ALA A 265 30.16 1.01 -29.77
C ALA A 265 28.95 1.92 -30.14
N SER A 266 29.13 2.84 -31.10
CA SER A 266 28.04 3.73 -31.55
C SER A 266 27.01 3.02 -32.40
N GLU A 267 27.32 1.86 -32.96
CA GLU A 267 26.42 1.02 -33.76
C GLU A 267 25.69 -0.06 -32.92
N ASP A 268 25.96 -0.08 -31.60
CA ASP A 268 25.39 -1.06 -30.70
C ASP A 268 23.91 -0.75 -30.40
N VAL A 269 23.03 -1.39 -31.17
CA VAL A 269 21.58 -1.24 -31.11
C VAL A 269 20.90 -2.57 -31.00
N CYS A 270 20.00 -2.75 -30.04
CA CYS A 270 19.26 -3.98 -29.85
C CYS A 270 18.09 -4.11 -30.84
N GLY A 271 18.02 -5.23 -31.58
CA GLY A 271 16.92 -5.55 -32.50
C GLY A 271 15.61 -5.94 -31.82
N LYS A 272 15.57 -5.96 -30.48
CA LYS A 272 14.39 -6.25 -29.66
C LYS A 272 13.79 -7.66 -29.85
N ARG A 273 14.48 -8.55 -30.50
CA ARG A 273 14.09 -9.95 -30.74
C ARG A 273 14.73 -10.86 -29.70
N LEU A 274 14.20 -12.05 -29.54
CA LEU A 274 14.80 -13.08 -28.67
C LEU A 274 16.22 -13.43 -29.12
N SER A 275 16.45 -13.52 -30.42
CA SER A 275 17.79 -13.70 -31.01
C SER A 275 18.76 -12.61 -30.55
N SER A 276 18.30 -11.37 -30.51
CA SER A 276 19.13 -10.23 -30.08
C SER A 276 19.53 -10.31 -28.60
N CYS A 277 18.69 -10.90 -27.74
CA CYS A 277 19.08 -11.20 -26.36
C CYS A 277 20.10 -12.36 -26.31
N LYS A 278 19.86 -13.45 -27.03
CA LYS A 278 20.75 -14.62 -27.03
C LYS A 278 22.18 -14.28 -27.46
N VAL A 279 22.32 -13.49 -28.50
CA VAL A 279 23.65 -13.06 -28.99
C VAL A 279 24.40 -12.22 -27.95
N ARG A 280 23.67 -11.48 -27.10
CA ARG A 280 24.26 -10.58 -26.09
C ARG A 280 24.51 -11.23 -24.74
N PHE A 281 23.68 -12.16 -24.34
CA PHE A 281 23.76 -12.84 -23.03
C PHE A 281 24.26 -14.27 -23.09
N GLY A 282 24.19 -14.89 -24.27
CA GLY A 282 24.51 -16.32 -24.50
C GLY A 282 23.23 -17.12 -24.74
N ASP A 283 23.38 -18.22 -25.49
CA ASP A 283 22.24 -19.07 -25.88
C ASP A 283 21.59 -19.79 -24.70
N ASP A 284 22.39 -20.18 -23.69
CA ASP A 284 21.96 -20.95 -22.51
C ASP A 284 21.84 -20.11 -21.24
N ALA A 285 21.96 -18.76 -21.34
CA ALA A 285 21.88 -17.87 -20.20
C ALA A 285 20.42 -17.52 -19.85
N GLU A 286 20.20 -17.10 -18.60
CA GLU A 286 18.94 -16.47 -18.24
C GLU A 286 18.80 -15.13 -18.98
N LEU A 287 17.78 -15.06 -19.84
CA LEU A 287 17.58 -13.88 -20.69
C LEU A 287 16.58 -12.93 -20.05
N PRO A 288 16.96 -11.65 -19.79
CA PRO A 288 16.01 -10.63 -19.34
C PRO A 288 15.13 -10.15 -20.50
N PHE A 289 14.47 -11.07 -21.19
CA PHE A 289 13.68 -10.80 -22.37
C PHE A 289 12.29 -10.27 -21.99
N GLY A 290 12.01 -9.01 -22.28
CA GLY A 290 10.80 -8.30 -21.89
C GLY A 290 9.56 -8.60 -22.74
N SER A 291 9.46 -9.78 -23.35
CA SER A 291 8.30 -10.20 -24.14
C SER A 291 7.78 -11.58 -23.65
N PHE A 292 6.64 -12.01 -24.17
CA PHE A 292 5.99 -13.27 -23.85
C PHE A 292 5.95 -14.17 -25.09
N PRO A 293 7.02 -14.92 -25.41
CA PRO A 293 7.12 -15.67 -26.67
C PRO A 293 5.98 -16.66 -26.92
N THR A 294 5.36 -17.16 -25.83
CA THR A 294 4.25 -18.11 -25.88
C THR A 294 2.88 -17.47 -26.06
N ALA A 295 2.76 -16.15 -25.96
CA ALA A 295 1.47 -15.45 -26.02
C ALA A 295 0.74 -15.57 -27.37
N GLY A 296 1.44 -15.99 -28.43
CA GLY A 296 0.85 -16.23 -29.76
C GLY A 296 0.46 -17.68 -30.05
N HIS A 297 0.65 -18.59 -29.11
CA HIS A 297 0.46 -20.05 -29.33
C HIS A 297 -0.80 -20.62 -28.67
N SER A 298 -1.63 -19.77 -28.03
CA SER A 298 -2.95 -20.21 -27.55
C SER A 298 -3.92 -20.24 -28.74
N ARG A 299 -4.14 -21.39 -29.30
CA ARG A 299 -5.31 -21.73 -30.15
C ARG A 299 -6.37 -22.40 -29.29
#